data_60f13fc2dbf33462d1e541a2d306b6b5
#
_entry.id   60f13fc2dbf33462d1e541a2d306b6b5
#
_cell.length_a   1.000
_cell.length_b   1.000
_cell.length_c   1.000
_cell.angle_alpha   90.00
_cell.angle_beta   90.00
_cell.angle_gamma   90.00
#
_symmetry.space_group_name_H-M   'P 1'
#
loop_
_entity.id
_entity.type
_entity.pdbx_description
1 polymer ?
#
loop_
_entity_poly.entity_id
_entity_poly.type
_entity_poly.pdbx_seq_one_letter_code
_entity_poly.pdbx_strand_id
1 'polypeptide(L)'
;AQFGVRSQVDNQIGVLYFLQQKFNKALPHLERSLGFGHWMGGAMLGVIYYKKKNHEKMKATFDAVLKKAKKQSLPWNLYAYLLCQIGERDQAQSILIQALKKTGDDPKVQDSLNALQNGKKIKMKAYKEQWYQFHLETPPKQYQQVQMGGKVSKAARRGRW
;
A
#
# COMPACT_ATOMS: atom_id res chain seq x y z
N ALA A 1 24.76 -13.64 -1.38
CA ALA A 1 23.96 -14.08 -2.52
C ALA A 1 22.74 -14.91 -2.12
N GLN A 2 22.88 -15.84 -1.15
CA GLN A 2 21.73 -16.65 -0.70
C GLN A 2 20.68 -15.85 0.06
N PHE A 3 21.05 -14.85 0.83
CA PHE A 3 20.11 -14.00 1.57
C PHE A 3 19.21 -13.18 0.64
N GLY A 4 19.76 -12.61 -0.43
CA GLY A 4 19.00 -11.83 -1.38
C GLY A 4 17.94 -12.63 -2.11
N VAL A 5 18.25 -13.87 -2.52
CA VAL A 5 17.32 -14.75 -3.23
C VAL A 5 16.16 -15.18 -2.32
N ARG A 6 16.45 -15.59 -1.08
CA ARG A 6 15.42 -15.98 -0.10
C ARG A 6 14.49 -14.81 0.21
N SER A 7 15.05 -13.61 0.38
CA SER A 7 14.26 -12.41 0.67
C SER A 7 13.37 -12.01 -0.51
N GLN A 8 13.83 -12.19 -1.75
CA GLN A 8 13.00 -11.96 -2.93
C GLN A 8 11.86 -12.97 -3.02
N VAL A 9 12.12 -14.25 -2.75
CA VAL A 9 11.10 -15.30 -2.75
C VAL A 9 10.09 -15.03 -1.63
N ASP A 10 10.53 -14.72 -0.42
CA ASP A 10 9.64 -14.35 0.69
C ASP A 10 8.78 -13.13 0.31
N ASN A 11 9.37 -12.11 -0.29
CA ASN A 11 8.63 -10.94 -0.72
C ASN A 11 7.53 -11.32 -1.73
N GLN A 12 7.85 -12.11 -2.74
CA GLN A 12 6.88 -12.54 -3.75
C GLN A 12 5.75 -13.38 -3.15
N ILE A 13 6.07 -14.31 -2.27
CA ILE A 13 5.07 -15.15 -1.58
C ILE A 13 4.18 -14.26 -0.70
N GLY A 14 4.78 -13.36 0.06
CA GLY A 14 4.05 -12.43 0.91
C GLY A 14 3.09 -11.52 0.13
N VAL A 15 3.55 -10.97 -0.99
CA VAL A 15 2.71 -10.16 -1.89
C VAL A 15 1.54 -10.97 -2.44
N LEU A 16 1.78 -12.19 -2.89
CA LEU A 16 0.71 -13.07 -3.40
C LEU A 16 -0.35 -13.37 -2.33
N TYR A 17 0.08 -13.71 -1.13
CA TYR A 17 -0.86 -13.91 -0.02
C TYR A 17 -1.63 -12.64 0.32
N PHE A 18 -0.98 -11.50 0.32
CA PHE A 18 -1.65 -10.23 0.58
C PHE A 18 -2.74 -9.94 -0.47
N LEU A 19 -2.43 -10.13 -1.75
CA LEU A 19 -3.40 -9.94 -2.83
C LEU A 19 -4.62 -10.88 -2.70
N GLN A 20 -4.43 -12.05 -2.14
CA GLN A 20 -5.50 -13.00 -1.84
C GLN A 20 -6.21 -12.70 -0.51
N GLN A 21 -5.87 -11.62 0.16
CA GLN A 21 -6.37 -11.22 1.48
C GLN A 21 -6.05 -12.24 2.59
N LYS A 22 -5.01 -13.03 2.41
CA LYS A 22 -4.50 -13.97 3.41
C LYS A 22 -3.43 -13.30 4.27
N PHE A 23 -3.85 -12.30 5.03
CA PHE A 23 -2.93 -11.39 5.74
C PHE A 23 -2.06 -12.10 6.79
N ASN A 24 -2.63 -13.06 7.52
CA ASN A 24 -1.87 -13.81 8.52
C ASN A 24 -0.79 -14.70 7.89
N LYS A 25 -1.02 -15.20 6.68
CA LYS A 25 -0.02 -15.95 5.92
C LYS A 25 1.01 -15.04 5.28
N ALA A 26 0.59 -13.86 4.81
CA ALA A 26 1.48 -12.87 4.21
C ALA A 26 2.50 -12.31 5.22
N LEU A 27 2.06 -12.08 6.45
CA LEU A 27 2.80 -11.36 7.49
C LEU A 27 4.24 -11.89 7.69
N PRO A 28 4.48 -13.18 7.98
CA PRO A 28 5.84 -13.65 8.23
C PRO A 28 6.76 -13.52 7.01
N HIS A 29 6.24 -13.73 5.80
CA HIS A 29 7.02 -13.57 4.57
C HIS A 29 7.41 -12.12 4.35
N LEU A 30 6.47 -11.18 4.53
CA LEU A 30 6.72 -9.75 4.36
C LEU A 30 7.66 -9.20 5.45
N GLU A 31 7.53 -9.68 6.70
CA GLU A 31 8.46 -9.29 7.79
C GLU A 31 9.90 -9.71 7.48
N ARG A 32 10.11 -10.96 7.02
CA ARG A 32 11.44 -11.44 6.68
C ARG A 32 12.06 -10.71 5.49
N SER A 33 11.25 -10.24 4.56
CA SER A 33 11.72 -9.56 3.35
C SER A 33 11.76 -8.05 3.47
N LEU A 34 11.35 -7.48 4.59
CA LEU A 34 11.38 -6.03 4.79
C LEU A 34 12.82 -5.52 4.67
N GLY A 35 13.00 -4.48 3.86
CA GLY A 35 14.32 -3.95 3.58
C GLY A 35 14.96 -4.51 2.30
N PHE A 36 14.46 -5.60 1.75
CA PHE A 36 14.90 -6.18 0.50
C PHE A 36 13.83 -6.04 -0.59
N GLY A 37 14.25 -5.80 -1.82
CA GLY A 37 13.34 -5.72 -2.96
C GLY A 37 12.60 -4.40 -3.07
N HIS A 38 11.47 -4.46 -3.77
CA HIS A 38 10.63 -3.31 -4.08
C HIS A 38 9.84 -2.83 -2.85
N TRP A 39 9.55 -1.53 -2.76
CA TRP A 39 8.80 -0.92 -1.66
C TRP A 39 7.39 -1.50 -1.44
N MET A 40 6.81 -2.12 -2.46
CA MET A 40 5.43 -2.65 -2.42
C MET A 40 5.20 -3.65 -1.28
N GLY A 41 6.13 -4.60 -1.09
CA GLY A 41 6.03 -5.58 -0.01
C GLY A 41 6.02 -4.93 1.37
N GLY A 42 6.88 -3.94 1.58
CA GLY A 42 6.89 -3.16 2.82
C GLY A 42 5.62 -2.36 3.03
N ALA A 43 5.06 -1.76 1.96
CA ALA A 43 3.79 -1.04 2.04
C ALA A 43 2.64 -1.97 2.41
N MET A 44 2.60 -3.17 1.83
CA MET A 44 1.61 -4.20 2.20
C MET A 44 1.76 -4.64 3.66
N LEU A 45 2.98 -4.80 4.14
CA LEU A 45 3.26 -5.11 5.55
C LEU A 45 2.73 -3.99 6.46
N GLY A 46 2.97 -2.75 6.12
CA GLY A 46 2.45 -1.59 6.86
C GLY A 46 0.92 -1.58 6.92
N VAL A 47 0.26 -1.93 5.82
CA VAL A 47 -1.20 -2.07 5.76
C VAL A 47 -1.69 -3.21 6.67
N ILE A 48 -0.98 -4.33 6.72
CA ILE A 48 -1.32 -5.43 7.64
C ILE A 48 -1.26 -4.94 9.09
N TYR A 49 -0.20 -4.25 9.47
CA TYR A 49 -0.09 -3.69 10.83
C TYR A 49 -1.19 -2.68 11.12
N TYR A 50 -1.55 -1.84 10.15
CA TYR A 50 -2.70 -0.95 10.28
C TYR A 50 -4.00 -1.74 10.56
N LYS A 51 -4.28 -2.79 9.79
CA LYS A 51 -5.47 -3.64 9.97
C LYS A 51 -5.47 -4.34 11.33
N LYS A 52 -4.31 -4.68 11.86
CA LYS A 52 -4.13 -5.28 13.19
C LYS A 52 -4.10 -4.24 14.32
N LYS A 53 -4.27 -2.96 14.00
CA LYS A 53 -4.20 -1.83 14.94
C LYS A 53 -2.85 -1.70 15.66
N ASN A 54 -1.79 -2.22 15.05
CA ASN A 54 -0.43 -2.05 15.54
C ASN A 54 0.20 -0.81 14.88
N HIS A 55 -0.14 0.35 15.41
CA HIS A 55 0.24 1.64 14.81
C HIS A 55 1.74 1.91 14.88
N GLU A 56 2.42 1.47 15.94
CA GLU A 56 3.87 1.64 16.08
C GLU A 56 4.64 0.88 15.00
N LYS A 57 4.30 -0.38 14.78
CA LYS A 57 4.92 -1.19 13.73
C LYS A 57 4.53 -0.69 12.34
N MET A 58 3.31 -0.20 12.17
CA MET A 58 2.88 0.44 10.92
C MET A 58 3.80 1.62 10.58
N LYS A 59 4.01 2.52 11.52
CA LYS A 59 4.86 3.71 11.32
C LYS A 59 6.31 3.32 11.03
N ALA A 60 6.89 2.43 11.81
CA ALA A 60 8.26 1.96 11.61
C ALA A 60 8.43 1.31 10.23
N THR A 61 7.44 0.53 9.80
CA THR A 61 7.44 -0.12 8.48
C THR A 61 7.40 0.91 7.36
N PHE A 62 6.51 1.90 7.45
CA PHE A 62 6.45 2.95 6.42
C PHE A 62 7.69 3.84 6.42
N ASP A 63 8.32 4.10 7.55
CA ASP A 63 9.60 4.82 7.57
C ASP A 63 10.67 4.07 6.75
N ALA A 64 10.71 2.74 6.85
CA ALA A 64 11.59 1.91 6.01
C ALA A 64 11.18 1.93 4.54
N VAL A 65 9.87 1.88 4.26
CA VAL A 65 9.32 1.95 2.89
C VAL A 65 9.69 3.26 2.21
N LEU A 66 9.56 4.38 2.90
CA LEU A 66 9.83 5.70 2.31
C LEU A 66 11.28 5.89 1.89
N LYS A 67 12.22 5.24 2.56
CA LYS A 67 13.65 5.24 2.16
C LYS A 67 13.86 4.60 0.78
N LYS A 68 13.00 3.68 0.39
CA LYS A 68 13.07 2.98 -0.91
C LYS A 68 12.15 3.56 -1.97
N ALA A 69 11.13 4.31 -1.55
CA ALA A 69 10.12 4.85 -2.45
C ALA A 69 10.68 5.89 -3.43
N LYS A 70 11.71 6.62 -3.04
CA LYS A 70 12.35 7.66 -3.86
C LYS A 70 11.31 8.65 -4.42
N LYS A 71 11.12 8.67 -5.74
CA LYS A 71 10.20 9.57 -6.44
C LYS A 71 8.77 9.00 -6.58
N GLN A 72 8.51 7.80 -6.09
CA GLN A 72 7.19 7.17 -6.19
C GLN A 72 6.21 7.82 -5.20
N SER A 73 5.18 8.44 -5.70
CA SER A 73 4.23 9.18 -4.86
C SER A 73 3.30 8.27 -4.03
N LEU A 74 2.96 7.10 -4.55
CA LEU A 74 1.98 6.22 -3.90
C LEU A 74 2.34 5.83 -2.46
N PRO A 75 3.54 5.36 -2.14
CA PRO A 75 3.86 5.00 -0.75
C PRO A 75 3.79 6.19 0.21
N TRP A 76 4.15 7.38 -0.24
CA TRP A 76 4.01 8.61 0.54
C TRP A 76 2.55 8.94 0.84
N ASN A 77 1.71 8.94 -0.20
CA ASN A 77 0.27 9.19 -0.06
C ASN A 77 -0.42 8.12 0.77
N LEU A 78 -0.04 6.85 0.59
CA LEU A 78 -0.59 5.74 1.36
C LEU A 78 -0.29 5.91 2.86
N TYR A 79 0.95 6.22 3.21
CA TYR A 79 1.31 6.46 4.61
C TYR A 79 0.53 7.63 5.20
N ALA A 80 0.46 8.76 4.48
CA ALA A 80 -0.32 9.91 4.92
C ALA A 80 -1.81 9.57 5.10
N TYR A 81 -2.37 8.79 4.18
CA TYR A 81 -3.75 8.31 4.28
C TYR A 81 -3.96 7.50 5.57
N LEU A 82 -3.08 6.55 5.86
CA LEU A 82 -3.20 5.71 7.06
C LEU A 82 -3.01 6.52 8.35
N LEU A 83 -2.10 7.49 8.35
CA LEU A 83 -1.94 8.41 9.48
C LEU A 83 -3.23 9.19 9.75
N CYS A 84 -3.91 9.65 8.70
CA CYS A 84 -5.21 10.31 8.85
C CYS A 84 -6.25 9.35 9.44
N GLN A 85 -6.25 8.09 9.03
CA GLN A 85 -7.20 7.09 9.54
C GLN A 85 -7.05 6.82 11.04
N ILE A 86 -5.84 7.00 11.57
CA ILE A 86 -5.57 6.85 13.01
C ILE A 86 -5.59 8.18 13.77
N GLY A 87 -6.03 9.24 13.11
CA GLY A 87 -6.19 10.57 13.75
C GLY A 87 -4.94 11.43 13.79
N GLU A 88 -3.87 11.05 13.12
CA GLU A 88 -2.58 11.77 13.13
C GLU A 88 -2.41 12.66 11.90
N ARG A 89 -3.33 13.63 11.74
CA ARG A 89 -3.36 14.52 10.57
C ARG A 89 -2.11 15.42 10.48
N ASP A 90 -1.57 15.88 11.60
CA ASP A 90 -0.39 16.74 11.59
C ASP A 90 0.83 15.99 11.08
N GLN A 91 1.01 14.74 11.50
CA GLN A 91 2.08 13.89 10.99
C GLN A 91 1.87 13.58 9.50
N ALA A 92 0.63 13.31 9.09
CA ALA A 92 0.29 13.10 7.68
C ALA A 92 0.69 14.30 6.83
N GLN A 93 0.41 15.51 7.30
CA GLN A 93 0.77 16.74 6.61
C GLN A 93 2.30 16.87 6.48
N SER A 94 3.04 16.58 7.55
CA SER A 94 4.51 16.60 7.52
C SER A 94 5.08 15.59 6.52
N ILE A 95 4.50 14.40 6.43
CA ILE A 95 4.89 13.38 5.46
C ILE A 95 4.64 13.87 4.03
N LEU A 96 3.51 14.51 3.76
CA LEU A 96 3.19 15.03 2.42
C LEU A 96 4.10 16.20 2.02
N ILE A 97 4.49 17.04 2.96
CA ILE A 97 5.46 18.13 2.70
C ILE A 97 6.82 17.53 2.29
N GLN A 98 7.28 16.50 3.00
CA GLN A 98 8.50 15.78 2.61
C GLN A 98 8.35 15.12 1.23
N ALA A 99 7.18 14.53 0.98
CA ALA A 99 6.86 13.87 -0.28
C ALA A 99 6.99 14.81 -1.48
N LEU A 100 6.51 16.04 -1.35
CA LEU A 100 6.65 17.03 -2.44
C LEU A 100 8.11 17.24 -2.83
N LYS A 101 8.98 17.35 -1.86
CA LYS A 101 10.42 17.53 -2.11
C LYS A 101 11.03 16.29 -2.79
N LYS A 102 10.64 15.10 -2.37
CA LYS A 102 11.18 13.83 -2.88
C LYS A 102 10.63 13.46 -4.26
N THR A 103 9.38 13.81 -4.54
CA THR A 103 8.69 13.44 -5.80
C THR A 103 8.76 14.51 -6.88
N GLY A 104 9.37 15.67 -6.58
CA GLY A 104 9.44 16.78 -7.53
C GLY A 104 8.07 17.42 -7.80
N ASP A 105 7.34 17.71 -6.73
CA ASP A 105 6.01 18.35 -6.77
C ASP A 105 4.94 17.53 -7.50
N ASP A 106 4.91 16.23 -7.26
CA ASP A 106 3.91 15.34 -7.86
C ASP A 106 2.48 15.86 -7.58
N PRO A 107 1.65 16.03 -8.63
CA PRO A 107 0.30 16.59 -8.47
C PRO A 107 -0.59 15.80 -7.51
N LYS A 108 -0.45 14.48 -7.43
CA LYS A 108 -1.24 13.65 -6.51
C LYS A 108 -0.88 13.91 -5.06
N VAL A 109 0.40 14.17 -4.79
CA VAL A 109 0.86 14.57 -3.45
C VAL A 109 0.35 15.96 -3.12
N GLN A 110 0.43 16.89 -4.06
CA GLN A 110 -0.08 18.26 -3.88
C GLN A 110 -1.58 18.27 -3.58
N ASP A 111 -2.36 17.47 -4.31
CA ASP A 111 -3.80 17.35 -4.09
C ASP A 111 -4.11 16.83 -2.68
N SER A 112 -3.36 15.84 -2.21
CA SER A 112 -3.50 15.30 -0.86
C SER A 112 -3.17 16.33 0.21
N LEU A 113 -2.09 17.07 0.04
CA LEU A 113 -1.71 18.14 0.97
C LEU A 113 -2.76 19.25 1.01
N ASN A 114 -3.23 19.69 -0.16
CA ASN A 114 -4.30 20.68 -0.27
C ASN A 114 -5.58 20.21 0.44
N ALA A 115 -5.94 18.95 0.27
CA ALA A 115 -7.11 18.37 0.93
C ALA A 115 -6.97 18.46 2.46
N LEU A 116 -5.81 18.07 3.00
CA LEU A 116 -5.58 18.15 4.45
C LEU A 116 -5.61 19.58 4.98
N GLN A 117 -5.00 20.52 4.26
CA GLN A 117 -4.98 21.94 4.64
C GLN A 117 -6.38 22.55 4.65
N ASN A 118 -7.30 22.03 3.85
CA ASN A 118 -8.69 22.46 3.77
C ASN A 118 -9.64 21.60 4.63
N GLY A 119 -9.12 20.81 5.57
CA GLY A 119 -9.92 19.99 6.45
C GLY A 119 -10.63 18.81 5.75
N LYS A 120 -10.22 18.47 4.54
CA LYS A 120 -10.82 17.39 3.73
C LYS A 120 -10.02 16.09 3.87
N LYS A 121 -10.62 14.99 3.41
CA LYS A 121 -9.97 13.68 3.41
C LYS A 121 -9.08 13.50 2.18
N ILE A 122 -7.99 12.74 2.34
CA ILE A 122 -7.16 12.31 1.22
C ILE A 122 -7.96 11.33 0.35
N LYS A 123 -7.95 11.55 -0.96
CA LYS A 123 -8.61 10.67 -1.93
C LYS A 123 -7.55 9.89 -2.71
N MET A 124 -7.61 8.56 -2.63
CA MET A 124 -6.61 7.67 -3.23
C MET A 124 -7.01 7.08 -4.59
N LYS A 125 -8.25 7.30 -5.01
CA LYS A 125 -8.81 6.69 -6.24
C LYS A 125 -8.06 7.05 -7.52
N ALA A 126 -7.31 8.14 -7.54
CA ALA A 126 -6.48 8.52 -8.69
C ALA A 126 -5.38 7.50 -9.01
N TYR A 127 -5.00 6.68 -8.04
CA TYR A 127 -4.03 5.59 -8.25
C TYR A 127 -4.64 4.32 -8.87
N LYS A 128 -5.97 4.26 -9.02
CA LYS A 128 -6.69 3.17 -9.69
C LYS A 128 -6.37 1.79 -9.06
N GLU A 129 -6.01 0.80 -9.89
CA GLU A 129 -5.72 -0.56 -9.42
C GLU A 129 -4.62 -0.59 -8.37
N GLN A 130 -3.62 0.26 -8.47
CA GLN A 130 -2.51 0.32 -7.50
C GLN A 130 -3.00 0.64 -6.09
N TRP A 131 -4.05 1.44 -5.97
CA TRP A 131 -4.68 1.72 -4.69
C TRP A 131 -5.54 0.56 -4.20
N TYR A 132 -6.42 0.06 -5.05
CA TYR A 132 -7.39 -0.96 -4.65
C TYR A 132 -6.77 -2.30 -4.27
N GLN A 133 -5.55 -2.59 -4.72
CA GLN A 133 -4.81 -3.79 -4.33
C GLN A 133 -4.46 -3.84 -2.83
N PHE A 134 -4.48 -2.70 -2.14
CA PHE A 134 -4.21 -2.64 -0.69
C PHE A 134 -5.40 -3.05 0.17
N HIS A 135 -6.56 -3.32 -0.41
CA HIS A 135 -7.76 -3.78 0.32
C HIS A 135 -8.21 -2.82 1.44
N LEU A 136 -8.08 -1.52 1.21
CA LEU A 136 -8.49 -0.46 2.13
C LEU A 136 -9.82 0.18 1.75
N GLU A 137 -10.20 0.11 0.47
CA GLU A 137 -11.49 0.57 -0.04
C GLU A 137 -12.06 -0.49 -0.98
N THR A 138 -13.39 -0.55 -1.05
CA THR A 138 -14.09 -1.39 -2.03
C THR A 138 -13.90 -0.77 -3.42
N PRO A 139 -13.33 -1.51 -4.38
CA PRO A 139 -13.11 -0.97 -5.72
C PRO A 139 -14.42 -0.82 -6.50
N PRO A 140 -14.49 0.16 -7.42
CA PRO A 140 -15.55 0.20 -8.43
C PRO A 140 -15.61 -1.10 -9.24
N LYS A 141 -16.76 -1.39 -9.84
CA LYS A 141 -16.98 -2.63 -10.59
C LYS A 141 -15.88 -2.96 -11.60
N GLN A 142 -15.35 -1.94 -12.28
CA GLN A 142 -14.28 -2.09 -13.28
C GLN A 142 -12.97 -2.66 -12.73
N TYR A 143 -12.73 -2.54 -11.42
CA TYR A 143 -11.51 -3.02 -10.75
C TYR A 143 -11.73 -4.29 -9.92
N GLN A 144 -12.97 -4.75 -9.76
CA GLN A 144 -13.28 -5.92 -8.92
C GLN A 144 -12.65 -7.21 -9.43
N GLN A 145 -12.42 -7.33 -10.73
CA GLN A 145 -11.80 -8.49 -11.35
C GLN A 145 -10.36 -8.72 -10.90
N VAL A 146 -9.61 -7.65 -10.63
CA VAL A 146 -8.23 -7.70 -10.17
C VAL A 146 -8.14 -8.28 -8.76
N GLN A 147 -9.10 -7.97 -7.88
CA GLN A 147 -9.13 -8.47 -6.50
C GLN A 147 -9.70 -9.88 -6.37
N MET A 148 -10.48 -10.32 -7.34
CA MET A 148 -11.24 -11.57 -7.32
C MET A 148 -10.73 -12.59 -8.34
N GLY A 149 -9.41 -12.66 -8.56
CA GLY A 149 -8.78 -13.53 -9.58
C GLY A 149 -9.26 -14.98 -9.58
N GLY A 150 -9.69 -15.53 -8.43
CA GLY A 150 -10.33 -16.84 -8.35
C GLY A 150 -11.78 -16.91 -8.84
N LYS A 151 -12.50 -15.78 -8.90
CA LYS A 151 -13.90 -15.74 -9.36
C LYS A 151 -14.02 -15.49 -10.86
N VAL A 152 -13.04 -14.85 -11.49
CA VAL A 152 -13.01 -14.64 -12.95
C VAL A 152 -12.98 -15.98 -13.68
N SER A 153 -12.27 -16.97 -13.17
CA SER A 153 -12.22 -18.30 -13.78
C SER A 153 -13.58 -19.03 -13.74
N LYS A 154 -14.42 -18.78 -12.73
CA LYS A 154 -15.78 -19.35 -12.66
C LYS A 154 -16.76 -18.67 -13.62
N ALA A 155 -16.64 -17.35 -13.80
CA ALA A 155 -17.47 -16.61 -14.75
C ALA A 155 -17.11 -16.96 -16.19
N ALA A 156 -15.82 -17.10 -16.51
CA ALA A 156 -15.35 -17.54 -17.82
C ALA A 156 -15.78 -18.97 -18.15
N ARG A 157 -15.88 -19.85 -17.14
CA ARG A 157 -16.41 -21.21 -17.32
C ARG A 157 -17.92 -21.27 -17.57
N ARG A 158 -18.68 -20.29 -17.06
CA ARG A 158 -20.13 -20.19 -17.30
C ARG A 158 -20.49 -19.61 -18.68
N GLY A 159 -19.58 -18.89 -19.30
CA GLY A 159 -19.79 -18.30 -20.63
C GLY A 159 -19.46 -19.24 -21.82
N ARG A 160 -19.10 -20.49 -21.55
CA ARG A 160 -18.76 -21.50 -22.60
C ARG A 160 -19.86 -22.54 -22.84
N TRP A 161 -21.09 -22.24 -22.42
CA TRP A 161 -22.24 -23.13 -22.70
C TRP A 161 -23.17 -22.49 -23.74
#